data_dc97362a725c7f03396b5900f6cd6f9b
#
_entry.id   dc97362a725c7f03396b5900f6cd6f9b
#
_cell.length_a   1.000
_cell.length_b   1.000
_cell.length_c   1.000
_cell.angle_alpha   90.00
_cell.angle_beta   90.00
_cell.angle_gamma   90.00
#
_symmetry.space_group_name_H-M   'P 1'
#
loop_
_entity.id
_entity.type
_entity.pdbx_description
1 polymer ?
#
loop_
_entity_poly.entity_id
_entity_poly.type
_entity_poly.pdbx_seq_one_letter_code
_entity_poly.pdbx_strand_id
1 'polypeptide(L)'
;MAFWTYILHCRGGAYYTGHTDDLERRVGQHQSGQIPSFTVDRLPVVLVWSAEFPTRHEASAMERRIKGWTRAKKMALIRGDFDAIAKLARGKNGPSTSSGRAE
;
A
#
# COMPACT_ATOMS: atom_id res chain seq x y z
N MET A 1 -4.73 -15.75 -13.83
CA MET A 1 -3.55 -15.24 -13.14
C MET A 1 -3.97 -14.22 -12.11
N ALA A 2 -3.18 -14.08 -11.08
CA ALA A 2 -3.47 -13.13 -10.02
C ALA A 2 -2.45 -12.02 -10.00
N PHE A 3 -2.89 -10.85 -9.61
CA PHE A 3 -2.03 -9.69 -9.40
C PHE A 3 -2.27 -9.20 -7.98
N TRP A 4 -1.25 -8.62 -7.36
CA TRP A 4 -1.29 -8.28 -5.95
C TRP A 4 -0.88 -6.82 -5.75
N THR A 5 -1.57 -6.14 -4.84
CA THR A 5 -1.10 -4.89 -4.28
C THR A 5 -0.63 -5.20 -2.87
N TYR A 6 0.50 -4.65 -2.47
CA TYR A 6 1.08 -4.99 -1.17
C TYR A 6 1.68 -3.77 -0.50
N ILE A 7 1.82 -3.85 0.82
CA ILE A 7 2.49 -2.82 1.61
C ILE A 7 3.58 -3.50 2.43
N LEU A 8 4.78 -2.92 2.36
CA LEU A 8 5.91 -3.35 3.17
C LEU A 8 6.17 -2.30 4.25
N HIS A 9 6.46 -2.77 5.46
CA HIS A 9 6.91 -1.90 6.54
C HIS A 9 8.43 -1.96 6.55
N CYS A 10 9.07 -0.81 6.46
CA CYS A 10 10.50 -0.70 6.30
C CYS A 10 11.17 -0.27 7.60
N ARG A 11 12.47 -0.51 7.70
CA ARG A 11 13.26 0.00 8.81
C ARG A 11 13.08 1.52 8.87
N GLY A 12 12.90 2.04 10.06
CA GLY A 12 12.66 3.46 10.25
C GLY A 12 11.20 3.85 10.22
N GLY A 13 10.30 2.88 9.94
CA GLY A 13 8.87 3.10 10.03
C GLY A 13 8.16 3.49 8.74
N ALA A 14 8.89 3.61 7.64
CA ALA A 14 8.27 3.97 6.36
C ALA A 14 7.47 2.80 5.79
N TYR A 15 6.46 3.12 4.99
CA TYR A 15 5.69 2.12 4.26
C TYR A 15 5.98 2.24 2.77
N TYR A 16 6.13 1.10 2.12
CA TYR A 16 6.31 1.02 0.68
C TYR A 16 5.13 0.27 0.08
N THR A 17 4.48 0.84 -0.94
CA THR A 17 3.34 0.21 -1.61
C THR A 17 3.73 -0.12 -3.04
N GLY A 18 3.41 -1.33 -3.48
CA GLY A 18 3.69 -1.76 -4.84
C GLY A 18 2.66 -2.74 -5.35
N HIS A 19 2.83 -3.19 -6.59
CA HIS A 19 2.00 -4.25 -7.14
C HIS A 19 2.88 -5.24 -7.91
N THR A 20 2.40 -6.47 -8.05
CA THR A 20 3.18 -7.53 -8.70
C THR A 20 2.26 -8.65 -9.15
N ASP A 21 2.74 -9.47 -10.07
CA ASP A 21 2.08 -10.70 -10.46
C ASP A 21 2.64 -11.92 -9.71
N ASP A 22 3.61 -11.71 -8.82
CA ASP A 22 4.20 -12.79 -8.02
C ASP A 22 4.61 -12.21 -6.67
N LEU A 23 3.67 -12.26 -5.73
CA LEU A 23 3.86 -11.61 -4.44
C LEU A 23 5.05 -12.15 -3.66
N GLU A 24 5.14 -13.48 -3.55
CA GLU A 24 6.19 -14.11 -2.76
C GLU A 24 7.57 -13.77 -3.31
N ARG A 25 7.71 -13.86 -4.61
CA ARG A 25 8.98 -13.56 -5.27
C ARG A 25 9.37 -12.09 -5.09
N ARG A 26 8.42 -11.19 -5.30
CA ARG A 26 8.68 -9.76 -5.20
C ARG A 26 9.05 -9.33 -3.78
N VAL A 27 8.33 -9.86 -2.80
CA VAL A 27 8.65 -9.57 -1.39
C VAL A 27 10.04 -10.10 -1.05
N GLY A 28 10.36 -11.30 -1.52
CA GLY A 28 11.69 -11.87 -1.30
C GLY A 28 12.79 -11.02 -1.92
N GLN A 29 12.54 -10.47 -3.12
CA GLN A 29 13.49 -9.60 -3.79
C GLN A 29 13.72 -8.30 -3.00
N HIS A 30 12.65 -7.73 -2.44
CA HIS A 30 12.79 -6.55 -1.59
C HIS A 30 13.58 -6.87 -0.33
N GLN A 31 13.28 -8.00 0.30
CA GLN A 31 13.93 -8.39 1.55
C GLN A 31 15.42 -8.67 1.36
N SER A 32 15.81 -9.12 0.19
CA SER A 32 17.22 -9.40 -0.10
C SER A 32 17.97 -8.21 -0.66
N GLY A 33 17.28 -7.08 -0.89
CA GLY A 33 17.91 -5.89 -1.43
C GLY A 33 18.19 -5.97 -2.92
N GLN A 34 17.60 -6.91 -3.64
CA GLN A 34 17.85 -7.08 -5.07
C GLN A 34 17.20 -6.02 -5.94
N ILE A 35 16.14 -5.37 -5.44
CA ILE A 35 15.44 -4.35 -6.22
C ILE A 35 16.00 -2.98 -5.86
N PRO A 36 16.59 -2.26 -6.83
CA PRO A 36 17.13 -0.92 -6.57
C PRO A 36 15.96 0.06 -6.49
N SER A 37 15.42 0.20 -5.31
CA SER A 37 14.25 1.03 -5.08
C SER A 37 14.33 1.64 -3.68
N PHE A 38 13.24 2.32 -3.31
CA PHE A 38 13.08 2.93 -2.00
C PHE A 38 13.48 1.99 -0.86
N THR A 39 13.21 0.69 -1.00
CA THR A 39 13.39 -0.26 0.10
C THR A 39 14.83 -0.71 0.29
N VAL A 40 15.70 -0.56 -0.71
CA VAL A 40 17.05 -1.13 -0.64
C VAL A 40 17.85 -0.56 0.52
N ASP A 41 17.65 0.71 0.85
CA ASP A 41 18.37 1.36 1.95
C ASP A 41 17.60 1.32 3.27
N ARG A 42 16.46 0.62 3.29
CA ARG A 42 15.58 0.60 4.43
C ARG A 42 15.26 -0.80 4.92
N LEU A 43 16.19 -1.71 4.70
CA LEU A 43 16.06 -3.08 5.19
C LEU A 43 16.26 -3.11 6.69
N PRO A 44 15.62 -4.01 7.40
CA PRO A 44 14.74 -5.06 6.89
C PRO A 44 13.36 -4.53 6.55
N VAL A 45 12.69 -5.21 5.62
CA VAL A 45 11.30 -4.91 5.27
C VAL A 45 10.43 -6.12 5.55
N VAL A 46 9.18 -5.87 5.92
CA VAL A 46 8.21 -6.91 6.29
C VAL A 46 6.92 -6.66 5.55
N LEU A 47 6.35 -7.72 4.99
CA LEU A 47 5.04 -7.63 4.36
C LEU A 47 3.98 -7.47 5.44
N VAL A 48 3.20 -6.39 5.40
CA VAL A 48 2.19 -6.12 6.41
C VAL A 48 0.77 -6.12 5.85
N TRP A 49 0.61 -6.07 4.53
CA TRP A 49 -0.70 -6.10 3.92
C TRP A 49 -0.58 -6.50 2.45
N SER A 50 -1.56 -7.26 1.95
CA SER A 50 -1.66 -7.57 0.54
C SER A 50 -3.10 -7.86 0.17
N ALA A 51 -3.44 -7.65 -1.11
CA ALA A 51 -4.74 -7.99 -1.64
C ALA A 51 -4.57 -8.47 -3.07
N GLU A 52 -5.38 -9.45 -3.45
CA GLU A 52 -5.34 -10.05 -4.76
C GLU A 52 -6.37 -9.42 -5.68
N PHE A 53 -6.00 -9.24 -6.94
CA PHE A 53 -6.88 -8.67 -7.95
C PHE A 53 -6.79 -9.53 -9.22
N PRO A 54 -7.87 -9.60 -10.01
CA PRO A 54 -7.85 -10.42 -11.22
C PRO A 54 -7.05 -9.80 -12.37
N THR A 55 -6.79 -8.48 -12.34
CA THR A 55 -6.06 -7.82 -13.41
C THR A 55 -4.96 -6.93 -12.85
N ARG A 56 -3.92 -6.71 -13.69
CA ARG A 56 -2.84 -5.81 -13.32
C ARG A 56 -3.35 -4.38 -13.16
N HIS A 57 -4.30 -4.00 -14.01
CA HIS A 57 -4.86 -2.66 -13.95
C HIS A 57 -5.47 -2.36 -12.58
N GLU A 58 -6.22 -3.32 -12.04
CA GLU A 58 -6.85 -3.15 -10.73
C GLU A 58 -5.83 -3.08 -9.61
N ALA A 59 -4.80 -3.94 -9.67
CA ALA A 59 -3.75 -3.93 -8.66
C ALA A 59 -2.97 -2.61 -8.70
N SER A 60 -2.65 -2.14 -9.90
CA SER A 60 -1.94 -0.89 -10.08
C SER A 60 -2.77 0.31 -9.61
N ALA A 61 -4.08 0.27 -9.88
CA ALA A 61 -4.98 1.34 -9.44
C ALA A 61 -5.03 1.40 -7.92
N MET A 62 -5.07 0.25 -7.25
CA MET A 62 -5.08 0.21 -5.79
C MET A 62 -3.77 0.74 -5.22
N GLU A 63 -2.65 0.40 -5.85
CA GLU A 63 -1.36 0.93 -5.42
C GLU A 63 -1.37 2.46 -5.46
N ARG A 64 -1.85 3.05 -6.56
CA ARG A 64 -1.89 4.50 -6.69
C ARG A 64 -2.77 5.15 -5.63
N ARG A 65 -3.89 4.51 -5.31
CA ARG A 65 -4.80 5.02 -4.29
C ARG A 65 -4.12 5.04 -2.92
N ILE A 66 -3.51 3.92 -2.56
CA ILE A 66 -2.86 3.79 -1.25
C ILE A 66 -1.70 4.77 -1.12
N LYS A 67 -0.95 4.98 -2.20
CA LYS A 67 0.18 5.91 -2.15
C LYS A 67 -0.27 7.33 -1.82
N GLY A 68 -1.49 7.69 -2.15
CA GLY A 68 -2.03 9.01 -1.82
C GLY A 68 -2.65 9.10 -0.44
N TRP A 69 -2.71 8.02 0.31
CA TRP A 69 -3.34 8.01 1.63
C TRP A 69 -2.39 8.52 2.70
N THR A 70 -2.98 9.04 3.78
CA THR A 70 -2.22 9.42 4.97
C THR A 70 -1.69 8.16 5.66
N ARG A 71 -0.71 8.35 6.53
CA ARG A 71 -0.16 7.25 7.32
C ARG A 71 -1.25 6.60 8.17
N ALA A 72 -2.12 7.41 8.79
CA ALA A 72 -3.20 6.89 9.61
C ALA A 72 -4.12 5.96 8.82
N LYS A 73 -4.44 6.34 7.58
CA LYS A 73 -5.31 5.54 6.74
C LYS A 73 -4.63 4.25 6.30
N LYS A 74 -3.33 4.29 6.01
CA LYS A 74 -2.56 3.09 5.70
C LYS A 74 -2.53 2.14 6.89
N MET A 75 -2.32 2.65 8.09
CA MET A 75 -2.30 1.84 9.31
C MET A 75 -3.65 1.19 9.55
N ALA A 76 -4.74 1.92 9.29
CA ALA A 76 -6.08 1.36 9.42
C ALA A 76 -6.30 0.20 8.46
N LEU A 77 -5.82 0.34 7.22
CA LEU A 77 -5.91 -0.73 6.24
C LEU A 77 -5.15 -1.97 6.70
N ILE A 78 -3.95 -1.78 7.22
CA ILE A 78 -3.12 -2.89 7.71
C ILE A 78 -3.80 -3.63 8.85
N ARG A 79 -4.50 -2.91 9.73
CA ARG A 79 -5.25 -3.52 10.83
C ARG A 79 -6.55 -4.15 10.37
N GLY A 80 -6.99 -3.88 9.16
CA GLY A 80 -8.29 -4.33 8.69
C GLY A 80 -9.44 -3.51 9.26
N ASP A 81 -9.16 -2.28 9.69
CA ASP A 81 -10.15 -1.41 10.31
C ASP A 81 -10.81 -0.52 9.25
N PHE A 82 -11.76 -1.09 8.54
CA PHE A 82 -12.40 -0.38 7.42
C PHE A 82 -13.29 0.76 7.89
N ASP A 83 -13.81 0.69 9.11
CA ASP A 83 -14.58 1.80 9.67
C ASP A 83 -13.70 3.03 9.87
N ALA A 84 -12.47 2.83 10.35
CA ALA A 84 -11.54 3.93 10.52
C ALA A 84 -11.18 4.56 9.18
N ILE A 85 -11.01 3.74 8.14
CA ILE A 85 -10.71 4.24 6.80
C ILE A 85 -11.85 5.14 6.31
N ALA A 86 -13.09 4.69 6.50
CA ALA A 86 -14.25 5.46 6.09
C ALA A 86 -14.35 6.78 6.85
N LYS A 87 -14.09 6.75 8.15
CA LYS A 87 -14.12 7.96 8.97
C LYS A 87 -13.04 8.95 8.54
N LEU A 88 -11.83 8.48 8.28
CA LEU A 88 -10.74 9.34 7.86
C LEU A 88 -11.04 9.99 6.51
N ALA A 89 -11.66 9.23 5.60
CA ALA A 89 -12.03 9.76 4.30
C ALA A 89 -13.09 10.86 4.41
N ARG A 90 -14.07 10.68 5.31
CA ARG A 90 -15.13 11.66 5.49
C ARG A 90 -14.68 12.89 6.26
N GLY A 91 -13.83 12.68 7.23
CA GLY A 91 -13.43 13.74 8.14
C GLY A 91 -12.57 14.81 7.52
N LYS A 92 -12.04 14.50 6.39
CA LYS A 92 -11.25 15.45 5.74
C LYS A 92 -12.00 16.49 5.02
N ASN A 93 -12.80 16.50 4.92
CA ASN A 93 -13.28 17.41 4.15
C ASN A 93 -14.33 17.73 4.25
N GLY A 94 -14.18 17.51 4.77
CA GLY A 94 -15.13 18.08 4.77
C GLY A 94 -15.77 18.04 3.60
N PRO A 95 -16.19 18.10 3.17
CA PRO A 95 -16.83 17.72 2.10
C PRO A 95 -16.19 17.84 0.84
N SER A 96 -15.81 17.84 0.76
CA SER A 96 -15.25 17.86 -0.23
C SER A 96 -14.73 17.59 -1.06
N THR A 97 -14.60 17.66 -1.01
CA THR A 97 -13.96 17.41 -1.72
C THR A 97 -13.53 17.08 -2.28
N SER A 98 -13.54 17.03 -2.41
CA SER A 98 -12.94 16.56 -2.92
C SER A 98 -12.53 16.16 -3.20
N SER A 99 -12.64 16.06 -3.27
CA SER A 99 -12.09 15.54 -3.56
C SER A 99 -11.67 15.06 -3.79
N GLY A 100 -11.80 14.79 -3.97
CA GLY A 100 -11.29 14.14 -4.33
C GLY A 100 -10.50 13.94 -4.51
N ARG A 101 -10.23 14.03 -4.63
CA ARG A 101 -9.31 13.79 -4.83
C ARG A 101 -8.93 12.94 -4.63
N ALA A 102 -9.02 12.66 -4.47
CA ALA A 102 -8.69 11.82 -4.23
C ALA A 102 -8.73 11.30 -3.75
N GLU A 103 -8.95 11.09 -3.68
CA GLU A 103 -8.94 10.50 -3.39
C GLU A 103 -9.03 10.25 -3.41
#